data_df98a365bccf13bfb5fac61b3485d124
#
_entry.id   df98a365bccf13bfb5fac61b3485d124
#
_cell.length_a   1.000
_cell.length_b   1.000
_cell.length_c   1.000
_cell.angle_alpha   90.00
_cell.angle_beta   90.00
_cell.angle_gamma   90.00
#
_symmetry.space_group_name_H-M   'P 1'
#
loop_
_entity.id
_entity.type
_entity.pdbx_description
1 polymer ?
#
loop_
_entity_poly.entity_id
_entity_poly.type
_entity_poly.pdbx_seq_one_letter_code
_entity_poly.pdbx_strand_id
1 'polypeptide(L)'
;MRRTLIMAGIVLASQAAAETPVLTVYAGDYFTSEWGPGPKIEAGFEEICDCDLQFSTGDLMPRLLLEGERTKADVVIGLTTDVTAKARATDLFAPHGQNTADLTLPIAWDDDTFLPFNYGHTAFIYDETRIDTPPASFEDLLAMDDDIKIVIQDPRTSISGLALVLWVHAVYGDEADAAWAQLAPKILTVTKDWSASYGLFTDGEADMVLSYTTSPAYHMFAEEDFNKKAAIFPEGHYFMAETVGKVAQTDVPELADAFMDYVMSTDFQAMIPTANWSLPSALPQDQWPEGWAQLPLPEKVLFYSEAEAAQIQGEAIETWRATLSQ
;
A
#
# COMPACT_ATOMS: atom_id res chain seq x y z
N MET A 1 -27.19 -5.47 82.08
CA MET A 1 -27.28 -6.14 80.76
C MET A 1 -26.73 -5.16 79.70
N ARG A 2 -25.49 -5.31 79.25
CA ARG A 2 -24.89 -4.47 78.18
C ARG A 2 -25.06 -5.20 76.85
N ARG A 3 -25.77 -4.55 75.93
CA ARG A 3 -25.95 -5.03 74.54
C ARG A 3 -24.79 -4.45 73.68
N THR A 4 -23.95 -5.35 73.20
CA THR A 4 -22.88 -5.01 72.26
C THR A 4 -23.48 -5.05 70.86
N LEU A 5 -23.51 -3.88 70.16
CA LEU A 5 -23.83 -3.83 68.74
C LEU A 5 -22.57 -4.14 67.93
N ILE A 6 -22.63 -5.21 67.16
CA ILE A 6 -21.61 -5.52 66.12
C ILE A 6 -22.05 -4.81 64.83
N MET A 7 -21.27 -3.78 64.45
CA MET A 7 -21.40 -3.17 63.14
C MET A 7 -20.63 -4.00 62.11
N ALA A 8 -21.34 -4.67 61.23
CA ALA A 8 -20.74 -5.36 60.06
C ALA A 8 -20.46 -4.29 59.01
N GLY A 9 -19.20 -3.98 58.78
CA GLY A 9 -18.75 -3.12 57.67
C GLY A 9 -18.82 -3.89 56.36
N ILE A 10 -19.67 -3.43 55.44
CA ILE A 10 -19.70 -3.90 54.05
C ILE A 10 -18.55 -3.18 53.31
N VAL A 11 -17.50 -3.94 52.97
CA VAL A 11 -16.45 -3.49 52.08
C VAL A 11 -17.01 -3.62 50.65
N LEU A 12 -17.44 -2.53 50.06
CA LEU A 12 -17.71 -2.40 48.63
C LEU A 12 -16.34 -2.42 47.92
N ALA A 13 -15.97 -3.57 47.32
CA ALA A 13 -14.89 -3.64 46.38
C ALA A 13 -15.35 -2.93 45.11
N SER A 14 -14.80 -1.71 44.89
CA SER A 14 -14.90 -0.98 43.62
C SER A 14 -14.13 -1.80 42.59
N GLN A 15 -14.81 -2.52 41.70
CA GLN A 15 -14.19 -3.03 40.48
C GLN A 15 -13.84 -1.80 39.64
N ALA A 16 -12.57 -1.44 39.56
CA ALA A 16 -12.09 -0.57 38.52
C ALA A 16 -12.38 -1.30 37.20
N ALA A 17 -13.22 -0.73 36.34
CA ALA A 17 -13.31 -1.17 34.97
C ALA A 17 -11.89 -1.05 34.39
N ALA A 18 -11.33 -2.12 33.88
CA ALA A 18 -10.09 -2.07 33.14
C ALA A 18 -10.33 -1.15 31.94
N GLU A 19 -9.42 -0.22 31.68
CA GLU A 19 -9.47 0.61 30.47
C GLU A 19 -9.35 -0.36 29.28
N THR A 20 -10.15 -0.15 28.23
CA THR A 20 -10.06 -0.89 26.99
C THR A 20 -8.65 -0.69 26.41
N PRO A 21 -7.90 -1.77 26.15
CA PRO A 21 -6.55 -1.62 25.58
C PRO A 21 -6.61 -1.00 24.19
N VAL A 22 -5.67 -0.12 23.88
CA VAL A 22 -5.59 0.59 22.59
C VAL A 22 -4.44 0.01 21.79
N LEU A 23 -4.70 -0.32 20.50
CA LEU A 23 -3.67 -0.63 19.51
C LEU A 23 -3.51 0.56 18.58
N THR A 24 -2.33 1.20 18.60
CA THR A 24 -2.02 2.33 17.72
C THR A 24 -1.32 1.84 16.45
N VAL A 25 -2.00 1.99 15.31
CA VAL A 25 -1.49 1.59 13.99
C VAL A 25 -1.14 2.83 13.18
N TYR A 26 0.14 2.98 12.81
CA TYR A 26 0.54 4.03 11.87
C TYR A 26 0.28 3.57 10.44
N ALA A 27 -0.38 4.41 9.65
CA ALA A 27 -0.75 4.15 8.26
C ALA A 27 -0.57 5.38 7.37
N GLY A 28 -0.52 5.19 6.06
CA GLY A 28 -0.58 6.29 5.10
C GLY A 28 -1.95 6.98 5.10
N ASP A 29 -2.01 8.26 4.68
CA ASP A 29 -3.26 9.04 4.70
C ASP A 29 -4.39 8.40 3.89
N TYR A 30 -4.06 7.70 2.78
CA TYR A 30 -5.04 6.98 1.96
C TYR A 30 -5.79 5.89 2.74
N PHE A 31 -5.15 5.30 3.76
CA PHE A 31 -5.64 4.12 4.46
C PHE A 31 -6.97 4.38 5.19
N THR A 32 -7.13 5.56 5.78
CA THR A 32 -8.34 5.98 6.49
C THR A 32 -9.23 6.92 5.67
N SER A 33 -8.92 7.12 4.38
CA SER A 33 -9.78 7.88 3.48
C SER A 33 -11.12 7.15 3.25
N GLU A 34 -12.08 7.84 2.66
CA GLU A 34 -13.39 7.27 2.27
C GLU A 34 -13.25 5.98 1.43
N TRP A 35 -12.17 5.87 0.67
CA TRP A 35 -11.88 4.76 -0.24
C TRP A 35 -10.86 3.76 0.34
N GLY A 36 -10.35 4.03 1.53
CA GLY A 36 -9.30 3.23 2.16
C GLY A 36 -9.84 2.05 2.97
N PRO A 37 -8.99 1.04 3.24
CA PRO A 37 -9.39 -0.17 3.95
C PRO A 37 -9.52 0.00 5.47
N GLY A 38 -8.96 1.07 6.04
CA GLY A 38 -8.82 1.28 7.49
C GLY A 38 -10.12 1.10 8.29
N PRO A 39 -11.24 1.76 7.93
CA PRO A 39 -12.48 1.62 8.69
C PRO A 39 -13.03 0.19 8.74
N LYS A 40 -12.83 -0.61 7.67
CA LYS A 40 -13.25 -2.01 7.65
C LYS A 40 -12.32 -2.90 8.47
N ILE A 41 -11.02 -2.62 8.42
CA ILE A 41 -10.00 -3.33 9.20
C ILE A 41 -10.21 -3.08 10.69
N GLU A 42 -10.43 -1.81 11.09
CA GLU A 42 -10.77 -1.41 12.46
C GLU A 42 -11.97 -2.20 12.97
N ALA A 43 -13.12 -2.09 12.28
CA ALA A 43 -14.33 -2.77 12.66
C ALA A 43 -14.14 -4.30 12.78
N GLY A 44 -13.45 -4.94 11.81
CA GLY A 44 -13.24 -6.39 11.83
C GLY A 44 -12.28 -6.85 12.91
N PHE A 45 -11.26 -6.06 13.25
CA PHE A 45 -10.34 -6.41 14.33
C PHE A 45 -10.97 -6.20 15.71
N GLU A 46 -11.71 -5.12 15.91
CA GLU A 46 -12.40 -4.83 17.17
C GLU A 46 -13.48 -5.85 17.53
N GLU A 47 -14.07 -6.55 16.54
CA GLU A 47 -14.98 -7.66 16.79
C GLU A 47 -14.31 -8.86 17.50
N ILE A 48 -12.98 -8.99 17.39
CA ILE A 48 -12.25 -10.17 17.90
C ILE A 48 -11.25 -9.87 19.00
N CYS A 49 -10.84 -8.59 19.21
CA CYS A 49 -9.75 -8.26 20.12
C CYS A 49 -10.17 -7.74 21.50
N ASP A 50 -11.43 -7.36 21.71
CA ASP A 50 -11.87 -6.65 22.93
C ASP A 50 -10.97 -5.42 23.22
N CYS A 51 -10.63 -4.67 22.16
CA CYS A 51 -9.72 -3.53 22.17
C CYS A 51 -10.28 -2.34 21.36
N ASP A 52 -9.56 -1.21 21.37
CA ASP A 52 -9.78 -0.02 20.53
C ASP A 52 -8.60 0.08 19.55
N LEU A 53 -8.84 -0.11 18.24
CA LEU A 53 -7.83 0.05 17.22
C LEU A 53 -7.85 1.48 16.71
N GLN A 54 -6.74 2.19 16.84
CA GLN A 54 -6.62 3.57 16.42
C GLN A 54 -5.60 3.74 15.28
N PHE A 55 -6.06 4.20 14.11
CA PHE A 55 -5.16 4.61 13.05
C PHE A 55 -4.62 6.03 13.29
N SER A 56 -3.30 6.17 13.14
CA SER A 56 -2.62 7.46 13.12
C SER A 56 -1.93 7.64 11.79
N THR A 57 -2.49 8.48 10.92
CA THR A 57 -2.07 8.61 9.52
C THR A 57 -0.99 9.66 9.31
N GLY A 58 -0.30 9.56 8.19
CA GLY A 58 0.74 10.48 7.73
C GLY A 58 1.83 9.81 6.91
N ASP A 59 2.90 10.57 6.66
CA ASP A 59 4.09 10.10 5.93
C ASP A 59 4.90 9.14 6.82
N LEU A 60 4.78 7.83 6.59
CA LEU A 60 5.32 6.78 7.46
C LEU A 60 6.83 6.87 7.68
N MET A 61 7.64 6.82 6.61
CA MET A 61 9.09 6.78 6.76
C MET A 61 9.69 8.05 7.36
N PRO A 62 9.32 9.27 6.95
CA PRO A 62 9.77 10.50 7.61
C PRO A 62 9.41 10.54 9.08
N ARG A 63 8.20 10.08 9.44
CA ARG A 63 7.72 10.04 10.82
C ARG A 63 8.51 9.06 11.68
N LEU A 64 8.71 7.83 11.21
CA LEU A 64 9.50 6.80 11.90
C LEU A 64 10.94 7.25 12.15
N LEU A 65 11.57 7.88 11.14
CA LEU A 65 12.93 8.44 11.28
C LEU A 65 13.00 9.59 12.29
N LEU A 66 11.96 10.41 12.37
CA LEU A 66 11.92 11.55 13.30
C LEU A 66 11.66 11.11 14.74
N GLU A 67 10.75 10.16 14.93
CA GLU A 67 10.34 9.69 16.25
C GLU A 67 11.36 8.70 16.83
N GLY A 68 11.90 7.79 16.01
CA GLY A 68 12.82 6.73 16.45
C GLY A 68 12.19 5.91 17.58
N GLU A 69 12.96 5.60 18.62
CA GLU A 69 12.50 4.86 19.81
C GLU A 69 11.35 5.53 20.60
N ARG A 70 11.01 6.77 20.26
CA ARG A 70 9.88 7.49 20.87
C ARG A 70 8.57 7.33 20.09
N THR A 71 8.58 6.51 19.06
CA THR A 71 7.37 6.22 18.29
C THR A 71 6.23 5.78 19.22
N LYS A 72 5.01 6.10 18.83
CA LYS A 72 3.78 5.67 19.51
C LYS A 72 3.07 4.56 18.76
N ALA A 73 3.65 4.13 17.65
CA ALA A 73 3.11 3.01 16.91
C ALA A 73 3.34 1.70 17.66
N ASP A 74 2.32 0.86 17.70
CA ASP A 74 2.43 -0.55 18.06
C ASP A 74 2.65 -1.39 16.80
N VAL A 75 2.02 -0.96 15.70
CA VAL A 75 2.11 -1.56 14.37
C VAL A 75 2.22 -0.44 13.32
N VAL A 76 2.92 -0.73 12.22
CA VAL A 76 3.00 0.15 11.04
C VAL A 76 2.50 -0.64 9.84
N ILE A 77 1.50 -0.11 9.10
CA ILE A 77 0.90 -0.74 7.91
C ILE A 77 0.98 0.20 6.71
N GLY A 78 1.33 -0.36 5.52
CA GLY A 78 1.44 0.41 4.28
C GLY A 78 2.87 0.84 3.93
N LEU A 79 3.90 0.24 4.55
CA LEU A 79 5.27 0.31 4.02
C LEU A 79 5.37 -0.61 2.79
N THR A 80 6.03 -0.15 1.74
CA THR A 80 6.22 -0.96 0.54
C THR A 80 7.57 -1.67 0.52
N THR A 81 7.67 -2.74 -0.25
CA THR A 81 8.93 -3.49 -0.48
C THR A 81 10.12 -2.59 -0.81
N ASP A 82 9.88 -1.45 -1.46
CA ASP A 82 10.94 -0.53 -1.91
C ASP A 82 11.52 0.33 -0.77
N VAL A 83 10.87 0.36 0.39
CA VAL A 83 11.31 1.15 1.56
C VAL A 83 11.60 0.31 2.80
N THR A 84 11.37 -1.01 2.76
CA THR A 84 11.59 -1.90 3.92
C THR A 84 13.05 -1.92 4.39
N ALA A 85 14.04 -1.83 3.47
CA ALA A 85 15.45 -1.68 3.86
C ALA A 85 15.68 -0.49 4.78
N LYS A 86 15.07 0.65 4.45
CA LYS A 86 15.20 1.88 5.22
C LYS A 86 14.46 1.78 6.56
N ALA A 87 13.30 1.11 6.57
CA ALA A 87 12.54 0.85 7.78
C ALA A 87 13.30 -0.10 8.72
N ARG A 88 13.87 -1.17 8.18
CA ARG A 88 14.70 -2.14 8.93
C ARG A 88 15.92 -1.48 9.57
N ALA A 89 16.57 -0.56 8.87
CA ALA A 89 17.72 0.19 9.37
C ALA A 89 17.40 1.13 10.57
N THR A 90 16.11 1.29 10.93
CA THR A 90 15.71 2.04 12.13
C THR A 90 15.78 1.21 13.42
N ASP A 91 15.94 -0.11 13.34
CA ASP A 91 15.88 -1.07 14.44
C ASP A 91 14.56 -1.00 15.28
N LEU A 92 13.49 -0.44 14.71
CA LEU A 92 12.20 -0.28 15.39
C LEU A 92 11.32 -1.53 15.32
N PHE A 93 11.57 -2.45 14.39
CA PHE A 93 10.67 -3.55 14.10
C PHE A 93 11.13 -4.88 14.69
N ALA A 94 10.16 -5.69 15.10
CA ALA A 94 10.36 -7.07 15.56
C ALA A 94 9.93 -8.07 14.48
N PRO A 95 10.39 -9.33 14.55
CA PRO A 95 9.84 -10.38 13.70
C PRO A 95 8.33 -10.50 13.83
N HIS A 96 7.64 -10.70 12.69
CA HIS A 96 6.17 -10.76 12.65
C HIS A 96 5.61 -12.08 13.22
N GLY A 97 6.40 -13.15 13.27
CA GLY A 97 6.03 -14.44 13.86
C GLY A 97 5.04 -15.27 13.03
N GLN A 98 4.63 -14.81 11.84
CA GLN A 98 3.63 -15.46 11.01
C GLN A 98 4.21 -16.53 10.09
N ASN A 99 3.41 -17.57 9.80
CA ASN A 99 3.73 -18.55 8.76
C ASN A 99 3.41 -17.96 7.38
N THR A 100 4.44 -17.83 6.54
CA THR A 100 4.32 -17.25 5.19
C THR A 100 4.10 -18.31 4.09
N ALA A 101 3.91 -19.59 4.46
CA ALA A 101 3.73 -20.68 3.50
C ALA A 101 2.42 -20.56 2.67
N ASP A 102 1.42 -19.85 3.21
CA ASP A 102 0.11 -19.67 2.57
C ASP A 102 0.03 -18.37 1.71
N LEU A 103 1.14 -17.64 1.59
CA LEU A 103 1.20 -16.48 0.71
C LEU A 103 1.05 -16.90 -0.76
N THR A 104 0.27 -16.12 -1.50
CA THR A 104 -0.05 -16.35 -2.93
C THR A 104 0.62 -15.32 -3.86
N LEU A 105 1.74 -14.75 -3.41
CA LEU A 105 2.50 -13.76 -4.17
C LEU A 105 3.14 -14.35 -5.43
N PRO A 106 3.33 -13.57 -6.49
CA PRO A 106 4.02 -14.02 -7.70
C PRO A 106 5.55 -14.12 -7.52
N ILE A 107 6.07 -13.76 -6.35
CA ILE A 107 7.49 -13.84 -5.97
C ILE A 107 7.65 -14.65 -4.68
N ALA A 108 8.84 -15.17 -4.43
CA ALA A 108 9.17 -15.78 -3.14
C ALA A 108 9.24 -14.70 -2.04
N TRP A 109 8.75 -15.05 -0.85
CA TRP A 109 8.79 -14.17 0.32
C TRP A 109 9.45 -14.87 1.50
N ASP A 110 10.54 -14.32 1.98
CA ASP A 110 11.34 -14.86 3.09
C ASP A 110 11.64 -13.82 4.18
N ASP A 111 11.01 -12.65 4.12
CA ASP A 111 11.12 -11.60 5.13
C ASP A 111 10.41 -12.04 6.42
N ASP A 112 11.11 -11.99 7.54
CA ASP A 112 10.58 -12.36 8.87
C ASP A 112 10.08 -11.15 9.67
N THR A 113 10.28 -9.95 9.18
CA THR A 113 9.99 -8.68 9.86
C THR A 113 8.78 -7.96 9.25
N PHE A 114 8.76 -7.86 7.93
CA PHE A 114 7.68 -7.19 7.20
C PHE A 114 6.79 -8.24 6.52
N LEU A 115 5.51 -8.28 6.93
CA LEU A 115 4.52 -9.21 6.43
C LEU A 115 3.70 -8.56 5.31
N PRO A 116 3.63 -9.11 4.09
CA PRO A 116 2.83 -8.54 3.02
C PRO A 116 1.34 -8.78 3.28
N PHE A 117 0.52 -7.74 3.15
CA PHE A 117 -0.92 -7.88 3.29
C PHE A 117 -1.69 -7.72 1.99
N ASN A 118 -1.09 -7.01 1.03
CA ASN A 118 -1.59 -6.90 -0.33
C ASN A 118 -0.43 -6.74 -1.31
N TYR A 119 -0.74 -6.80 -2.61
CA TYR A 119 0.22 -6.45 -3.65
C TYR A 119 -0.48 -5.91 -4.89
N GLY A 120 0.29 -5.29 -5.75
CA GLY A 120 -0.14 -4.78 -7.04
C GLY A 120 0.99 -4.75 -8.05
N HIS A 121 0.63 -4.43 -9.29
CA HIS A 121 1.57 -4.22 -10.39
C HIS A 121 1.34 -2.81 -10.94
N THR A 122 2.38 -2.01 -10.97
CA THR A 122 2.35 -0.63 -11.48
C THR A 122 1.89 -0.62 -12.92
N ALA A 123 0.93 0.25 -13.26
CA ALA A 123 0.39 0.38 -14.61
C ALA A 123 -0.09 1.80 -14.88
N PHE A 124 -0.17 2.17 -16.16
CA PHE A 124 -0.92 3.35 -16.59
C PHE A 124 -2.38 2.97 -16.84
N ILE A 125 -3.29 3.73 -16.26
CA ILE A 125 -4.73 3.56 -16.45
C ILE A 125 -5.20 4.59 -17.47
N TYR A 126 -6.09 4.20 -18.37
CA TYR A 126 -6.67 5.05 -19.40
C TYR A 126 -8.17 4.82 -19.53
N ASP A 127 -8.85 5.76 -20.19
CA ASP A 127 -10.25 5.65 -20.56
C ASP A 127 -10.35 5.30 -22.06
N GLU A 128 -10.89 4.12 -22.40
CA GLU A 128 -11.00 3.64 -23.79
C GLU A 128 -11.94 4.49 -24.63
N THR A 129 -12.78 5.36 -24.01
CA THR A 129 -13.62 6.32 -24.72
C THR A 129 -12.87 7.58 -25.16
N ARG A 130 -11.64 7.77 -24.64
CA ARG A 130 -10.81 8.97 -24.87
C ARG A 130 -9.53 8.68 -25.66
N ILE A 131 -9.05 7.44 -25.62
CA ILE A 131 -7.84 7.01 -26.32
C ILE A 131 -8.22 5.90 -27.32
N ASP A 132 -8.25 6.24 -28.59
CA ASP A 132 -8.60 5.31 -29.67
C ASP A 132 -7.56 4.16 -29.82
N THR A 133 -6.29 4.45 -29.57
CA THR A 133 -5.19 3.50 -29.66
C THR A 133 -4.35 3.58 -28.39
N PRO A 134 -4.69 2.80 -27.34
CA PRO A 134 -3.91 2.77 -26.12
C PRO A 134 -2.55 2.10 -26.35
N PRO A 135 -1.51 2.49 -25.57
CA PRO A 135 -0.19 1.89 -25.70
C PRO A 135 -0.23 0.41 -25.27
N ALA A 136 0.35 -0.47 -26.08
CA ALA A 136 0.45 -1.90 -25.83
C ALA A 136 1.86 -2.31 -25.35
N SER A 137 2.77 -1.36 -25.21
CA SER A 137 4.13 -1.54 -24.71
C SER A 137 4.65 -0.22 -24.11
N PHE A 138 5.76 -0.27 -23.36
CA PHE A 138 6.44 0.95 -22.95
C PHE A 138 6.95 1.75 -24.16
N GLU A 139 7.43 1.06 -25.21
CA GLU A 139 7.86 1.71 -26.43
C GLU A 139 6.70 2.47 -27.08
N ASP A 140 5.50 1.87 -27.15
CA ASP A 140 4.31 2.55 -27.67
C ASP A 140 3.95 3.77 -26.82
N LEU A 141 4.01 3.68 -25.49
CA LEU A 141 3.76 4.79 -24.57
C LEU A 141 4.72 5.96 -24.84
N LEU A 142 6.01 5.68 -24.99
CA LEU A 142 7.02 6.69 -25.28
C LEU A 142 6.82 7.32 -26.67
N ALA A 143 6.30 6.54 -27.64
CA ALA A 143 6.06 6.99 -29.01
C ALA A 143 4.72 7.70 -29.20
N MET A 144 3.84 7.78 -28.21
CA MET A 144 2.59 8.55 -28.29
C MET A 144 2.85 10.02 -28.59
N ASP A 145 1.87 10.70 -29.14
CA ASP A 145 1.94 12.15 -29.41
C ASP A 145 2.14 12.94 -28.10
N ASP A 146 2.87 14.06 -28.18
CA ASP A 146 3.19 14.89 -27.01
C ASP A 146 1.99 15.67 -26.45
N ASP A 147 0.85 15.65 -27.10
CA ASP A 147 -0.40 16.26 -26.62
C ASP A 147 -1.21 15.34 -25.71
N ILE A 148 -0.83 14.04 -25.58
CA ILE A 148 -1.40 13.15 -24.56
C ILE A 148 -1.07 13.67 -23.16
N LYS A 149 -2.03 13.61 -22.28
CA LYS A 149 -1.89 14.13 -20.91
C LYS A 149 -1.80 12.99 -19.92
N ILE A 150 -0.61 12.78 -19.40
CA ILE A 150 -0.33 11.74 -18.38
C ILE A 150 -0.10 12.42 -17.04
N VAL A 151 -0.73 11.92 -15.98
CA VAL A 151 -0.47 12.36 -14.61
C VAL A 151 0.27 11.26 -13.85
N ILE A 152 1.36 11.65 -13.21
CA ILE A 152 2.17 10.77 -12.35
C ILE A 152 2.32 11.37 -10.96
N GLN A 153 2.88 10.59 -10.04
CA GLN A 153 3.17 11.06 -8.67
C GLN A 153 4.66 11.28 -8.46
N ASP A 154 4.96 12.15 -7.50
CA ASP A 154 6.34 12.44 -7.08
C ASP A 154 6.95 11.22 -6.35
N PRO A 155 8.06 10.66 -6.84
CA PRO A 155 8.69 9.47 -6.24
C PRO A 155 9.25 9.71 -4.83
N ARG A 156 9.34 10.96 -4.39
CA ARG A 156 9.85 11.33 -3.07
C ARG A 156 8.77 11.32 -1.99
N THR A 157 7.49 11.38 -2.39
CA THR A 157 6.34 11.52 -1.49
C THR A 157 5.27 10.46 -1.72
N SER A 158 5.32 9.74 -2.84
CA SER A 158 4.33 8.72 -3.21
C SER A 158 4.99 7.37 -3.50
N ILE A 159 4.43 6.32 -2.93
CA ILE A 159 4.84 4.93 -3.19
C ILE A 159 4.68 4.56 -4.67
N SER A 160 3.59 5.00 -5.33
CA SER A 160 3.36 4.76 -6.75
C SER A 160 4.38 5.50 -7.62
N GLY A 161 4.74 6.74 -7.24
CA GLY A 161 5.78 7.50 -7.92
C GLY A 161 7.15 6.83 -7.80
N LEU A 162 7.47 6.28 -6.62
CA LEU A 162 8.71 5.50 -6.43
C LEU A 162 8.68 4.22 -7.27
N ALA A 163 7.57 3.50 -7.28
CA ALA A 163 7.42 2.30 -8.10
C ALA A 163 7.59 2.60 -9.60
N LEU A 164 7.13 3.76 -10.11
CA LEU A 164 7.33 4.16 -11.49
C LEU A 164 8.81 4.36 -11.85
N VAL A 165 9.58 5.07 -11.02
CA VAL A 165 11.00 5.30 -11.34
C VAL A 165 11.79 4.00 -11.30
N LEU A 166 11.43 3.08 -10.41
CA LEU A 166 12.02 1.74 -10.36
C LEU A 166 11.55 0.89 -11.56
N TRP A 167 10.31 1.03 -12.02
CA TRP A 167 9.80 0.35 -13.20
C TRP A 167 10.52 0.80 -14.47
N VAL A 168 10.65 2.11 -14.68
CA VAL A 168 11.42 2.65 -15.82
C VAL A 168 12.87 2.15 -15.77
N HIS A 169 13.51 2.18 -14.61
CA HIS A 169 14.86 1.64 -14.46
C HIS A 169 14.92 0.12 -14.72
N ALA A 170 13.95 -0.65 -14.28
CA ALA A 170 13.92 -2.11 -14.49
C ALA A 170 13.76 -2.49 -15.97
N VAL A 171 13.10 -1.63 -16.77
CA VAL A 171 12.90 -1.85 -18.21
C VAL A 171 14.10 -1.36 -19.03
N TYR A 172 14.62 -0.16 -18.70
CA TYR A 172 15.59 0.55 -19.55
C TYR A 172 17.02 0.57 -19.00
N GLY A 173 17.23 0.28 -17.70
CA GLY A 173 18.55 0.31 -17.10
C GLY A 173 19.28 1.63 -17.32
N ASP A 174 20.47 1.57 -17.92
CA ASP A 174 21.32 2.74 -18.23
C ASP A 174 20.70 3.70 -19.26
N GLU A 175 19.62 3.29 -19.97
CA GLU A 175 18.90 4.11 -20.95
C GLU A 175 17.65 4.79 -20.34
N ALA A 176 17.46 4.73 -19.03
CA ALA A 176 16.32 5.30 -18.34
C ALA A 176 16.18 6.83 -18.53
N ASP A 177 17.29 7.55 -18.67
CA ASP A 177 17.30 8.99 -18.96
C ASP A 177 16.68 9.30 -20.33
N ALA A 178 16.98 8.49 -21.35
CA ALA A 178 16.39 8.63 -22.69
C ALA A 178 14.89 8.30 -22.69
N ALA A 179 14.47 7.30 -21.92
CA ALA A 179 13.06 6.98 -21.74
C ALA A 179 12.30 8.14 -21.05
N TRP A 180 12.85 8.70 -19.98
CA TRP A 180 12.29 9.87 -19.32
C TRP A 180 12.21 11.09 -20.22
N ALA A 181 13.23 11.35 -21.06
CA ALA A 181 13.21 12.47 -22.00
C ALA A 181 12.07 12.35 -23.02
N GLN A 182 11.67 11.15 -23.41
CA GLN A 182 10.54 10.92 -24.30
C GLN A 182 9.19 10.97 -23.56
N LEU A 183 9.14 10.58 -22.29
CA LEU A 183 7.92 10.62 -21.49
C LEU A 183 7.60 12.04 -20.97
N ALA A 184 8.63 12.84 -20.67
CA ALA A 184 8.50 14.16 -20.05
C ALA A 184 7.53 15.13 -20.79
N PRO A 185 7.54 15.25 -22.12
CA PRO A 185 6.60 16.14 -22.85
C PRO A 185 5.12 15.75 -22.64
N LYS A 186 4.84 14.48 -22.31
CA LYS A 186 3.50 13.91 -22.12
C LYS A 186 2.98 14.08 -20.69
N ILE A 187 3.88 14.42 -19.74
CA ILE A 187 3.51 14.59 -18.32
C ILE A 187 2.80 15.93 -18.14
N LEU A 188 1.49 15.88 -17.93
CA LEU A 188 0.67 17.05 -17.62
C LEU A 188 1.10 17.69 -16.29
N THR A 189 1.27 16.85 -15.26
CA THR A 189 1.69 17.30 -13.94
C THR A 189 2.18 16.12 -13.09
N VAL A 190 2.94 16.46 -12.05
CA VAL A 190 3.42 15.56 -11.02
C VAL A 190 2.72 15.93 -9.71
N THR A 191 1.89 15.05 -9.17
CA THR A 191 1.18 15.29 -7.91
C THR A 191 1.96 14.75 -6.71
N LYS A 192 1.67 15.23 -5.52
CA LYS A 192 2.32 14.75 -4.29
C LYS A 192 1.89 13.34 -3.88
N ASP A 193 0.66 12.93 -4.26
CA ASP A 193 0.05 11.66 -3.85
C ASP A 193 -0.85 11.07 -4.95
N TRP A 194 -1.23 9.81 -4.74
CA TRP A 194 -2.05 9.05 -5.68
C TRP A 194 -3.46 9.64 -5.83
N SER A 195 -4.12 10.03 -4.73
CA SER A 195 -5.50 10.51 -4.77
C SER A 195 -5.64 11.77 -5.62
N ALA A 196 -4.68 12.70 -5.51
CA ALA A 196 -4.68 13.92 -6.31
C ALA A 196 -4.52 13.62 -7.81
N SER A 197 -3.66 12.65 -8.20
CA SER A 197 -3.47 12.29 -9.60
C SER A 197 -4.67 11.55 -10.17
N TYR A 198 -5.23 10.63 -9.38
CA TYR A 198 -6.37 9.84 -9.82
C TYR A 198 -7.63 10.71 -9.98
N GLY A 199 -7.81 11.72 -9.12
CA GLY A 199 -8.85 12.72 -9.26
C GLY A 199 -8.78 13.49 -10.58
N LEU A 200 -7.59 13.95 -10.99
CA LEU A 200 -7.41 14.63 -12.29
C LEU A 200 -7.79 13.72 -13.48
N PHE A 201 -7.53 12.43 -13.38
CA PHE A 201 -7.93 11.47 -14.40
C PHE A 201 -9.45 11.26 -14.43
N THR A 202 -10.09 11.04 -13.27
CA THR A 202 -11.55 10.86 -13.19
C THR A 202 -12.33 12.11 -13.58
N ASP A 203 -11.80 13.31 -13.28
CA ASP A 203 -12.38 14.59 -13.68
C ASP A 203 -12.17 14.87 -15.19
N GLY A 204 -11.41 14.02 -15.89
CA GLY A 204 -11.18 14.12 -17.32
C GLY A 204 -10.13 15.16 -17.73
N GLU A 205 -9.32 15.65 -16.80
CA GLU A 205 -8.23 16.59 -17.06
C GLU A 205 -6.99 15.89 -17.63
N ALA A 206 -6.80 14.60 -17.30
CA ALA A 206 -5.75 13.73 -17.81
C ALA A 206 -6.33 12.58 -18.64
N ASP A 207 -5.58 12.14 -19.65
CA ASP A 207 -5.95 11.00 -20.50
C ASP A 207 -5.50 9.68 -19.91
N MET A 208 -4.37 9.72 -19.22
CA MET A 208 -3.79 8.56 -18.50
C MET A 208 -3.32 8.97 -17.11
N VAL A 209 -3.32 8.01 -16.20
CA VAL A 209 -2.79 8.17 -14.84
C VAL A 209 -1.95 6.98 -14.42
N LEU A 210 -0.86 7.24 -13.72
CA LEU A 210 -0.09 6.20 -13.06
C LEU A 210 -0.88 5.61 -11.89
N SER A 211 -1.06 4.30 -11.91
CA SER A 211 -1.75 3.53 -10.86
C SER A 211 -1.35 2.04 -10.91
N TYR A 212 -2.32 1.14 -10.79
CA TYR A 212 -2.08 -0.30 -10.71
C TYR A 212 -3.01 -1.07 -11.66
N THR A 213 -2.60 -2.27 -12.09
CA THR A 213 -3.42 -3.14 -12.97
C THR A 213 -4.79 -3.45 -12.38
N THR A 214 -4.97 -3.32 -11.07
CA THR A 214 -6.24 -3.54 -10.37
C THR A 214 -7.15 -2.32 -10.30
N SER A 215 -6.67 -1.13 -10.62
CA SER A 215 -7.46 0.11 -10.52
C SER A 215 -8.78 0.08 -11.30
N PRO A 216 -8.89 -0.57 -12.47
CA PRO A 216 -10.17 -0.71 -13.15
C PRO A 216 -11.26 -1.40 -12.32
N ALA A 217 -10.90 -2.22 -11.34
CA ALA A 217 -11.87 -2.94 -10.51
C ALA A 217 -12.83 -1.99 -9.76
N TYR A 218 -12.31 -0.88 -9.23
CA TYR A 218 -13.15 0.11 -8.56
C TYR A 218 -14.27 0.59 -9.50
N HIS A 219 -13.92 1.01 -10.71
CA HIS A 219 -14.88 1.50 -11.69
C HIS A 219 -15.86 0.41 -12.12
N MET A 220 -15.37 -0.81 -12.34
CA MET A 220 -16.20 -1.94 -12.75
C MET A 220 -17.23 -2.34 -11.68
N PHE A 221 -16.82 -2.38 -10.41
CA PHE A 221 -17.66 -2.95 -9.34
C PHE A 221 -18.40 -1.90 -8.51
N ALA A 222 -17.88 -0.69 -8.37
CA ALA A 222 -18.52 0.38 -7.60
C ALA A 222 -19.30 1.36 -8.48
N GLU A 223 -18.87 1.59 -9.73
CA GLU A 223 -19.46 2.58 -10.63
C GLU A 223 -20.15 1.96 -11.86
N GLU A 224 -20.03 0.63 -12.06
CA GLU A 224 -20.51 -0.08 -13.25
C GLU A 224 -19.93 0.52 -14.56
N ASP A 225 -18.75 1.16 -14.48
CA ASP A 225 -18.00 1.72 -15.62
C ASP A 225 -16.90 0.75 -16.06
N PHE A 226 -17.02 0.24 -17.25
CA PHE A 226 -16.10 -0.73 -17.86
C PHE A 226 -15.12 -0.08 -18.84
N ASN A 227 -15.10 1.24 -18.95
CA ASN A 227 -14.25 1.94 -19.91
C ASN A 227 -12.83 2.24 -19.36
N LYS A 228 -12.65 2.17 -18.05
CA LYS A 228 -11.32 2.34 -17.44
C LYS A 228 -10.54 1.06 -17.56
N LYS A 229 -9.36 1.14 -18.15
CA LYS A 229 -8.49 -0.01 -18.48
C LYS A 229 -7.08 0.23 -17.98
N ALA A 230 -6.36 -0.87 -17.71
CA ALA A 230 -4.93 -0.83 -17.47
C ALA A 230 -4.19 -1.16 -18.78
N ALA A 231 -3.20 -0.34 -19.14
CA ALA A 231 -2.27 -0.64 -20.21
C ALA A 231 -1.31 -1.75 -19.75
N ILE A 232 -1.29 -2.87 -20.45
CA ILE A 232 -0.46 -4.04 -20.13
C ILE A 232 0.70 -4.16 -21.10
N PHE A 233 1.92 -4.16 -20.56
CA PHE A 233 3.16 -4.09 -21.32
C PHE A 233 3.93 -5.42 -21.29
N PRO A 234 4.40 -5.92 -22.43
CA PRO A 234 5.15 -7.17 -22.53
C PRO A 234 6.55 -7.08 -21.89
N GLU A 235 7.10 -5.88 -21.71
CA GLU A 235 8.34 -5.66 -20.97
C GLU A 235 8.25 -6.09 -19.51
N GLY A 236 7.02 -6.19 -18.98
CA GLY A 236 6.66 -6.56 -17.63
C GLY A 236 6.21 -5.36 -16.80
N HIS A 237 5.59 -5.65 -15.68
CA HIS A 237 5.09 -4.67 -14.73
C HIS A 237 5.83 -4.77 -13.40
N TYR A 238 6.12 -3.62 -12.81
CA TYR A 238 6.81 -3.56 -11.54
C TYR A 238 5.88 -4.00 -10.41
N PHE A 239 6.31 -5.02 -9.69
CA PHE A 239 5.61 -5.55 -8.53
C PHE A 239 5.93 -4.72 -7.30
N MET A 240 4.91 -4.45 -6.51
CA MET A 240 5.02 -3.82 -5.21
C MET A 240 4.07 -4.50 -4.25
N ALA A 241 4.55 -4.90 -3.07
CA ALA A 241 3.70 -5.30 -1.97
C ALA A 241 3.69 -4.23 -0.89
N GLU A 242 2.52 -4.00 -0.30
CA GLU A 242 2.41 -3.25 0.94
C GLU A 242 2.53 -4.22 2.11
N THR A 243 3.26 -3.79 3.12
CA THR A 243 3.60 -4.63 4.26
C THR A 243 3.11 -4.03 5.57
N VAL A 244 2.99 -4.91 6.56
CA VAL A 244 2.77 -4.56 7.96
C VAL A 244 3.96 -5.01 8.78
N GLY A 245 4.40 -4.15 9.71
CA GLY A 245 5.49 -4.44 10.64
C GLY A 245 5.08 -4.18 12.09
N LYS A 246 5.41 -5.13 12.97
CA LYS A 246 5.22 -5.00 14.42
C LYS A 246 6.36 -4.19 15.03
N VAL A 247 6.04 -3.20 15.86
CA VAL A 247 7.06 -2.41 16.57
C VAL A 247 7.60 -3.19 17.76
N ALA A 248 8.93 -3.26 17.88
CA ALA A 248 9.62 -4.08 18.88
C ALA A 248 9.38 -3.63 20.34
N GLN A 249 9.13 -2.34 20.54
CA GLN A 249 8.98 -1.73 21.88
C GLN A 249 7.51 -1.36 22.17
N THR A 250 6.55 -2.05 21.53
CA THR A 250 5.12 -1.85 21.84
C THR A 250 4.81 -2.18 23.30
N ASP A 251 3.96 -1.38 23.92
CA ASP A 251 3.46 -1.60 25.29
C ASP A 251 2.34 -2.66 25.32
N VAL A 252 1.82 -3.09 24.17
CA VAL A 252 0.72 -4.06 23.99
C VAL A 252 1.10 -5.22 23.04
N PRO A 253 2.18 -5.97 23.34
CA PRO A 253 2.75 -6.94 22.40
C PRO A 253 1.78 -8.07 22.02
N GLU A 254 0.95 -8.57 22.96
CA GLU A 254 -0.05 -9.61 22.66
C GLU A 254 -1.12 -9.10 21.70
N LEU A 255 -1.50 -7.81 21.80
CA LEU A 255 -2.47 -7.21 20.91
C LEU A 255 -1.88 -6.95 19.52
N ALA A 256 -0.61 -6.53 19.46
CA ALA A 256 0.12 -6.41 18.21
C ALA A 256 0.27 -7.76 17.49
N ASP A 257 0.59 -8.84 18.24
CA ASP A 257 0.66 -10.19 17.69
C ASP A 257 -0.72 -10.66 17.17
N ALA A 258 -1.81 -10.40 17.91
CA ALA A 258 -3.16 -10.71 17.46
C ALA A 258 -3.53 -9.95 16.16
N PHE A 259 -3.05 -8.71 16.00
CA PHE A 259 -3.25 -7.97 14.76
C PHE A 259 -2.47 -8.58 13.60
N MET A 260 -1.24 -9.05 13.82
CA MET A 260 -0.47 -9.78 12.79
C MET A 260 -1.15 -11.09 12.39
N ASP A 261 -1.74 -11.84 13.35
CA ASP A 261 -2.55 -13.02 13.06
C ASP A 261 -3.80 -12.66 12.23
N TYR A 262 -4.47 -11.55 12.59
CA TYR A 262 -5.64 -11.07 11.88
C TYR A 262 -5.32 -10.70 10.41
N VAL A 263 -4.19 -10.05 10.15
CA VAL A 263 -3.74 -9.71 8.78
C VAL A 263 -3.65 -10.95 7.88
N MET A 264 -3.28 -12.11 8.43
CA MET A 264 -3.21 -13.38 7.68
C MET A 264 -4.54 -14.12 7.62
N SER A 265 -5.56 -13.67 8.32
CA SER A 265 -6.87 -14.33 8.34
C SER A 265 -7.60 -14.18 6.99
N THR A 266 -8.46 -15.17 6.70
CA THR A 266 -9.34 -15.11 5.51
C THR A 266 -10.24 -13.87 5.54
N ASP A 267 -10.73 -13.47 6.72
CA ASP A 267 -11.63 -12.32 6.88
C ASP A 267 -10.93 -11.01 6.49
N PHE A 268 -9.69 -10.80 6.94
CA PHE A 268 -8.90 -9.65 6.51
C PHE A 268 -8.58 -9.71 5.02
N GLN A 269 -8.06 -10.83 4.53
CA GLN A 269 -7.62 -10.97 3.15
C GLN A 269 -8.78 -10.87 2.14
N ALA A 270 -9.97 -11.33 2.51
CA ALA A 270 -11.15 -11.24 1.64
C ALA A 270 -11.69 -9.82 1.47
N MET A 271 -11.39 -8.89 2.38
CA MET A 271 -11.81 -7.49 2.19
C MET A 271 -10.82 -6.67 1.36
N ILE A 272 -9.55 -7.10 1.23
CA ILE A 272 -8.53 -6.36 0.48
C ILE A 272 -8.98 -6.03 -0.96
N PRO A 273 -9.53 -6.95 -1.75
CA PRO A 273 -9.98 -6.63 -3.10
C PRO A 273 -10.97 -5.47 -3.19
N THR A 274 -11.92 -5.37 -2.25
CA THR A 274 -13.01 -4.39 -2.29
C THR A 274 -12.88 -3.24 -1.31
N ALA A 275 -11.86 -3.25 -0.47
CA ALA A 275 -11.56 -2.17 0.47
C ALA A 275 -10.29 -1.41 0.12
N ASN A 276 -9.29 -2.09 -0.45
CA ASN A 276 -8.03 -1.50 -0.87
C ASN A 276 -7.79 -1.58 -2.39
N TRP A 277 -8.68 -2.22 -3.13
CA TRP A 277 -8.62 -2.37 -4.59
C TRP A 277 -7.27 -2.95 -5.07
N SER A 278 -6.70 -3.84 -4.27
CA SER A 278 -5.41 -4.50 -4.49
C SER A 278 -5.58 -6.01 -4.48
N LEU A 279 -4.56 -6.73 -4.90
CA LEU A 279 -4.54 -8.18 -4.84
C LEU A 279 -4.20 -8.63 -3.41
N PRO A 280 -4.97 -9.55 -2.80
CA PRO A 280 -4.69 -10.05 -1.46
C PRO A 280 -3.44 -10.94 -1.47
N SER A 281 -2.61 -10.86 -0.43
CA SER A 281 -1.34 -11.60 -0.36
C SER A 281 -1.50 -13.06 0.08
N ALA A 282 -2.59 -13.40 0.77
CA ALA A 282 -2.81 -14.74 1.35
C ALA A 282 -4.24 -15.27 1.11
N LEU A 283 -4.87 -14.87 0.00
CA LEU A 283 -6.17 -15.40 -0.42
C LEU A 283 -6.01 -16.07 -1.79
N PRO A 284 -6.32 -17.37 -1.93
CA PRO A 284 -6.30 -18.05 -3.22
C PRO A 284 -7.22 -17.39 -4.26
N GLN A 285 -6.81 -17.41 -5.52
CA GLN A 285 -7.52 -16.70 -6.60
C GLN A 285 -8.97 -17.19 -6.80
N ASP A 286 -9.26 -18.44 -6.50
CA ASP A 286 -10.61 -19.02 -6.57
C ASP A 286 -11.55 -18.51 -5.47
N GLN A 287 -11.02 -17.77 -4.48
CA GLN A 287 -11.77 -17.10 -3.42
C GLN A 287 -11.87 -15.57 -3.64
N TRP A 288 -11.31 -15.05 -4.73
CA TRP A 288 -11.44 -13.64 -5.05
C TRP A 288 -12.90 -13.29 -5.39
N PRO A 289 -13.31 -12.02 -5.23
CA PRO A 289 -14.65 -11.59 -5.62
C PRO A 289 -14.95 -11.91 -7.09
N GLU A 290 -16.23 -12.18 -7.39
CA GLU A 290 -16.67 -12.43 -8.75
C GLU A 290 -16.23 -11.31 -9.69
N GLY A 291 -15.65 -11.65 -10.83
CA GLY A 291 -15.15 -10.70 -11.83
C GLY A 291 -13.68 -10.28 -11.64
N TRP A 292 -13.09 -10.45 -10.46
CA TRP A 292 -11.66 -10.10 -10.24
C TRP A 292 -10.70 -10.91 -11.09
N ALA A 293 -11.04 -12.17 -11.42
CA ALA A 293 -10.26 -13.01 -12.33
C ALA A 293 -10.23 -12.46 -13.78
N GLN A 294 -11.05 -11.46 -14.12
CA GLN A 294 -11.06 -10.80 -15.44
C GLN A 294 -10.08 -9.62 -15.51
N LEU A 295 -9.57 -9.17 -14.37
CA LEU A 295 -8.54 -8.12 -14.36
C LEU A 295 -7.28 -8.64 -15.03
N PRO A 296 -6.63 -7.84 -15.89
CA PRO A 296 -5.42 -8.26 -16.54
C PRO A 296 -4.27 -8.36 -15.54
N LEU A 297 -3.69 -9.54 -15.43
CA LEU A 297 -2.44 -9.75 -14.71
C LEU A 297 -1.28 -9.77 -15.71
N PRO A 298 -0.14 -9.13 -15.40
CA PRO A 298 1.02 -9.13 -16.28
C PRO A 298 1.61 -10.54 -16.39
N GLU A 299 2.05 -10.92 -17.61
CA GLU A 299 2.76 -12.18 -17.82
C GLU A 299 4.18 -12.17 -17.24
N LYS A 300 4.80 -10.98 -17.18
CA LYS A 300 6.13 -10.78 -16.65
C LYS A 300 6.10 -9.81 -15.48
N VAL A 301 6.62 -10.26 -14.35
CA VAL A 301 6.77 -9.48 -13.13
C VAL A 301 8.20 -8.96 -13.05
N LEU A 302 8.35 -7.66 -12.87
CA LEU A 302 9.61 -6.99 -12.58
C LEU A 302 9.65 -6.66 -11.09
N PHE A 303 10.77 -6.92 -10.45
CA PHE A 303 10.91 -6.71 -9.03
C PHE A 303 12.38 -6.51 -8.67
N TYR A 304 12.65 -5.59 -7.77
CA TYR A 304 13.92 -5.47 -7.09
C TYR A 304 13.80 -5.97 -5.66
N SER A 305 14.75 -6.76 -5.21
CA SER A 305 14.87 -7.07 -3.80
C SER A 305 15.06 -5.79 -2.98
N GLU A 306 14.75 -5.85 -1.69
CA GLU A 306 14.94 -4.74 -0.74
C GLU A 306 16.32 -4.07 -0.89
N ALA A 307 17.38 -4.89 -1.00
CA ALA A 307 18.75 -4.41 -1.13
C ALA A 307 19.02 -3.74 -2.48
N GLU A 308 18.49 -4.28 -3.57
CA GLU A 308 18.61 -3.69 -4.91
C GLU A 308 17.84 -2.38 -5.01
N ALA A 309 16.59 -2.36 -4.54
CA ALA A 309 15.78 -1.14 -4.51
C ALA A 309 16.48 -0.02 -3.72
N ALA A 310 17.05 -0.33 -2.56
CA ALA A 310 17.80 0.62 -1.74
C ALA A 310 19.04 1.20 -2.44
N GLN A 311 19.68 0.42 -3.31
CA GLN A 311 20.84 0.90 -4.10
C GLN A 311 20.42 1.76 -5.28
N ILE A 312 19.32 1.40 -5.96
CA ILE A 312 18.91 1.97 -7.25
C ILE A 312 18.08 3.24 -7.07
N GLN A 313 17.21 3.30 -6.05
CA GLN A 313 16.19 4.34 -5.93
C GLN A 313 16.77 5.78 -5.94
N GLY A 314 17.95 5.98 -5.35
CA GLY A 314 18.57 7.30 -5.31
C GLY A 314 18.92 7.82 -6.70
N GLU A 315 19.58 6.99 -7.52
CA GLU A 315 19.94 7.31 -8.90
C GLU A 315 18.71 7.42 -9.80
N ALA A 316 17.73 6.51 -9.66
CA ALA A 316 16.50 6.55 -10.43
C ALA A 316 15.68 7.83 -10.18
N ILE A 317 15.60 8.28 -8.93
CA ILE A 317 14.94 9.55 -8.58
C ILE A 317 15.70 10.76 -9.16
N GLU A 318 17.03 10.76 -9.09
CA GLU A 318 17.85 11.86 -9.65
C GLU A 318 17.73 11.92 -11.18
N THR A 319 17.73 10.79 -11.88
CA THR A 319 17.51 10.72 -13.33
C THR A 319 16.14 11.28 -13.71
N TRP A 320 15.08 10.86 -13.04
CA TRP A 320 13.75 11.40 -13.20
C TRP A 320 13.71 12.92 -12.96
N ARG A 321 14.28 13.38 -11.84
CA ARG A 321 14.31 14.80 -11.48
C ARG A 321 15.06 15.66 -12.50
N ALA A 322 16.22 15.21 -12.94
CA ALA A 322 17.03 15.94 -13.90
C ALA A 322 16.30 16.16 -15.24
N THR A 323 15.47 15.20 -15.65
CA THR A 323 14.74 15.29 -16.92
C THR A 323 13.46 16.13 -16.79
N LEU A 324 12.68 15.96 -15.73
CA LEU A 324 11.41 16.71 -15.55
C LEU A 324 11.59 18.14 -15.03
N SER A 325 12.80 18.55 -14.64
CA SER A 325 13.10 19.92 -14.19
C SER A 325 13.65 20.83 -15.28
N GLN A 326 13.65 20.41 -16.54
CA GLN A 326 14.17 21.18 -17.68
C GLN A 326 13.15 22.10 -18.29
#